data_f5673e697593cec41cd7b3dd66170aa5
#
_entry.id   f5673e697593cec41cd7b3dd66170aa5
#
_cell.length_a   1.000
_cell.length_b   1.000
_cell.length_c   1.000
_cell.angle_alpha   90.00
_cell.angle_beta   90.00
_cell.angle_gamma   90.00
#
_symmetry.space_group_name_H-M   'P 1'
#
loop_
_entity.id
_entity.type
_entity.pdbx_description
1 polymer ?
#
loop_
_entity_poly.entity_id
_entity_poly.type
_entity_poly.pdbx_seq_one_letter_code
_entity_poly.pdbx_strand_id
1 'polypeptide(L)'
;MLGNECSMQYRNFVTTLSRRPKAMAMIKGSARFPSVKGTAKFFEVPEGVLVAVDVCGLPSNVNKCDNPIFALHIHEGQSCTGSIQDLLKNVKMHYNPADCNHPYHAGDLPPIFGCDGYGFLVTMTDRFFVDEIIGKTIIIHSGTDDFTSQPSGNSGEKIACGEIGIVPQPRTTNYRI
;
A
#
# COMPACT_ATOMS: atom_id res chain seq x y z
N MET A 1 -9.19 -4.59 34.27
CA MET A 1 -7.89 -5.20 33.86
C MET A 1 -7.71 -5.24 32.34
N LEU A 2 -8.15 -4.22 31.59
CA LEU A 2 -7.99 -4.14 30.11
C LEU A 2 -6.84 -3.22 29.68
N GLY A 3 -6.15 -2.56 30.61
CA GLY A 3 -5.15 -1.54 30.25
C GLY A 3 -3.77 -2.05 29.84
N ASN A 4 -3.41 -3.29 30.15
CA ASN A 4 -2.05 -3.80 29.92
C ASN A 4 -1.88 -4.49 28.55
N GLU A 5 -2.93 -5.04 27.96
CA GLU A 5 -2.85 -5.76 26.68
C GLU A 5 -2.67 -4.80 25.50
N CYS A 6 -3.38 -3.66 25.49
CA CYS A 6 -3.28 -2.69 24.41
C CYS A 6 -1.89 -2.02 24.33
N SER A 7 -1.23 -1.76 25.47
CA SER A 7 0.12 -1.18 25.50
C SER A 7 1.20 -2.17 25.03
N MET A 8 0.98 -3.47 25.21
CA MET A 8 1.91 -4.50 24.78
C MET A 8 1.84 -4.70 23.23
N GLN A 9 0.63 -4.60 22.65
CA GLN A 9 0.43 -4.63 21.21
C GLN A 9 1.13 -3.45 20.52
N TYR A 10 1.00 -2.23 21.05
CA TYR A 10 1.68 -1.05 20.50
C TYR A 10 3.21 -1.22 20.41
N ARG A 11 3.84 -1.75 21.47
CA ARG A 11 5.29 -2.04 21.46
C ARG A 11 5.67 -3.05 20.39
N ASN A 12 4.81 -4.05 20.15
CA ASN A 12 5.04 -5.04 19.10
C ASN A 12 5.02 -4.42 17.70
N PHE A 13 4.13 -3.46 17.42
CA PHE A 13 4.08 -2.79 16.11
C PHE A 13 5.34 -1.97 15.82
N VAL A 14 5.79 -1.15 16.77
CA VAL A 14 7.02 -0.36 16.62
C VAL A 14 8.22 -1.27 16.38
N THR A 15 8.33 -2.37 17.12
CA THR A 15 9.39 -3.36 16.93
C THR A 15 9.27 -4.05 15.58
N THR A 16 8.05 -4.33 15.11
CA THR A 16 7.80 -4.97 13.82
C THR A 16 8.29 -4.10 12.66
N LEU A 17 8.05 -2.80 12.67
CA LEU A 17 8.52 -1.88 11.63
C LEU A 17 10.06 -1.84 11.51
N SER A 18 10.78 -2.22 12.55
CA SER A 18 12.25 -2.32 12.56
C SER A 18 12.75 -3.67 12.03
N ARG A 19 11.86 -4.63 11.82
CA ARG A 19 12.21 -5.96 11.28
C ARG A 19 12.23 -5.94 9.76
N ARG A 20 12.68 -7.04 9.18
CA ARG A 20 12.60 -7.28 7.75
C ARG A 20 11.14 -7.60 7.37
N PRO A 21 10.52 -6.91 6.40
CA PRO A 21 9.17 -7.23 5.96
C PRO A 21 9.12 -8.61 5.28
N LYS A 22 7.94 -9.23 5.24
CA LYS A 22 7.70 -10.47 4.50
C LYS A 22 7.63 -10.20 2.99
N ALA A 23 7.01 -9.09 2.59
CA ALA A 23 6.94 -8.63 1.21
C ALA A 23 7.18 -7.12 1.12
N MET A 24 7.58 -6.65 -0.07
CA MET A 24 7.83 -5.23 -0.34
C MET A 24 7.53 -4.91 -1.79
N ALA A 25 7.11 -3.69 -2.05
CA ALA A 25 7.01 -3.10 -3.38
C ALA A 25 7.87 -1.83 -3.46
N MET A 26 8.65 -1.70 -4.52
CA MET A 26 9.31 -0.45 -4.89
C MET A 26 8.33 0.37 -5.73
N ILE A 27 7.83 1.47 -5.17
CA ILE A 27 6.86 2.34 -5.83
C ILE A 27 7.59 3.28 -6.77
N LYS A 28 7.12 3.38 -8.01
CA LYS A 28 7.61 4.31 -9.04
C LYS A 28 6.43 5.03 -9.67
N GLY A 29 6.62 6.32 -9.92
CA GLY A 29 5.66 7.13 -10.62
C GLY A 29 5.49 6.70 -12.08
N SER A 30 4.30 6.92 -12.61
CA SER A 30 4.03 6.77 -14.05
C SER A 30 4.84 7.80 -14.85
N ALA A 31 4.86 7.68 -16.17
CA ALA A 31 5.57 8.63 -17.04
C ALA A 31 5.07 10.08 -16.87
N ARG A 32 3.84 10.29 -16.41
CA ARG A 32 3.30 11.63 -16.11
C ARG A 32 3.73 12.16 -14.75
N PHE A 33 4.14 11.28 -13.84
CA PHE A 33 4.53 11.60 -12.45
C PHE A 33 5.90 11.02 -12.11
N PRO A 34 6.95 11.29 -12.89
CA PRO A 34 8.24 10.61 -12.79
C PRO A 34 8.99 10.89 -11.49
N SER A 35 8.59 11.94 -10.75
CA SER A 35 9.18 12.30 -9.46
C SER A 35 8.73 11.38 -8.33
N VAL A 36 7.57 10.70 -8.46
CA VAL A 36 7.02 9.86 -7.39
C VAL A 36 7.86 8.60 -7.24
N LYS A 37 8.33 8.35 -6.03
CA LYS A 37 9.09 7.15 -5.68
C LYS A 37 8.92 6.84 -4.20
N GLY A 38 9.03 5.56 -3.86
CA GLY A 38 8.90 5.14 -2.46
C GLY A 38 8.90 3.64 -2.28
N THR A 39 8.41 3.20 -1.15
CA THR A 39 8.28 1.79 -0.79
C THR A 39 6.97 1.51 -0.09
N ALA A 40 6.40 0.33 -0.33
CA ALA A 40 5.39 -0.26 0.53
C ALA A 40 5.97 -1.55 1.13
N LYS A 41 5.85 -1.72 2.44
CA LYS A 41 6.35 -2.87 3.19
C LYS A 41 5.20 -3.58 3.89
N PHE A 42 5.21 -4.90 3.85
CA PHE A 42 4.15 -5.73 4.40
C PHE A 42 4.75 -6.69 5.44
N PHE A 43 4.24 -6.58 6.66
CA PHE A 43 4.69 -7.37 7.79
C PHE A 43 3.55 -8.24 8.29
N GLU A 44 3.77 -9.53 8.39
CA GLU A 44 2.81 -10.44 9.01
C GLU A 44 2.87 -10.30 10.52
N VAL A 45 1.72 -10.09 11.14
CA VAL A 45 1.54 -9.99 12.59
C VAL A 45 0.36 -10.88 13.01
N PRO A 46 0.24 -11.25 14.28
CA PRO A 46 -0.86 -12.12 14.73
C PRO A 46 -2.25 -11.58 14.42
N GLU A 47 -2.40 -10.26 14.39
CA GLU A 47 -3.66 -9.56 14.17
C GLU A 47 -3.97 -9.30 12.68
N GLY A 48 -3.07 -9.67 11.75
CA GLY A 48 -3.23 -9.45 10.31
C GLY A 48 -1.95 -9.01 9.62
N VAL A 49 -2.02 -7.99 8.78
CA VAL A 49 -0.88 -7.44 8.05
C VAL A 49 -0.68 -5.97 8.42
N LEU A 50 0.52 -5.64 8.91
CA LEU A 50 0.94 -4.26 9.07
C LEU A 50 1.53 -3.77 7.73
N VAL A 51 0.92 -2.73 7.16
CA VAL A 51 1.33 -2.09 5.91
C VAL A 51 1.98 -0.76 6.25
N ALA A 52 3.22 -0.55 5.77
CA ALA A 52 3.93 0.71 5.91
C ALA A 52 4.30 1.25 4.53
N VAL A 53 3.85 2.46 4.21
CA VAL A 53 4.10 3.14 2.94
C VAL A 53 4.87 4.43 3.23
N ASP A 54 5.94 4.64 2.47
CA ASP A 54 6.80 5.82 2.53
C ASP A 54 7.09 6.26 1.10
N VAL A 55 6.64 7.47 0.73
CA VAL A 55 6.74 7.98 -0.65
C VAL A 55 7.13 9.44 -0.65
N CYS A 56 7.84 9.86 -1.69
CA CYS A 56 8.17 11.25 -1.96
C CYS A 56 7.94 11.60 -3.44
N GLY A 57 7.98 12.89 -3.76
CA GLY A 57 7.72 13.41 -5.11
C GLY A 57 6.24 13.38 -5.49
N LEU A 58 5.34 13.24 -4.50
CA LEU A 58 3.89 13.36 -4.71
C LEU A 58 3.54 14.78 -5.19
N PRO A 59 2.50 14.94 -6.03
CA PRO A 59 1.95 16.26 -6.32
C PRO A 59 1.66 17.03 -5.04
N SER A 60 2.03 18.31 -4.99
CA SER A 60 1.79 19.19 -3.83
C SER A 60 1.29 20.54 -4.32
N ASN A 61 0.47 21.19 -3.50
CA ASN A 61 -0.03 22.54 -3.77
C ASN A 61 0.63 23.55 -2.84
N VAL A 62 0.80 24.77 -3.33
CA VAL A 62 1.34 25.89 -2.53
C VAL A 62 0.40 26.26 -1.39
N ASN A 63 -0.91 26.11 -1.61
CA ASN A 63 -1.93 26.36 -0.59
C ASN A 63 -2.10 25.13 0.30
N LYS A 64 -1.80 25.27 1.58
CA LYS A 64 -1.92 24.17 2.56
C LYS A 64 -3.35 23.63 2.74
N CYS A 65 -4.37 24.42 2.43
CA CYS A 65 -5.77 23.97 2.49
C CYS A 65 -6.14 23.02 1.35
N ASP A 66 -5.32 22.97 0.30
CA ASP A 66 -5.53 22.15 -0.90
C ASP A 66 -4.49 21.02 -0.99
N ASN A 67 -3.85 20.64 0.11
CA ASN A 67 -2.93 19.50 0.12
C ASN A 67 -3.67 18.24 -0.33
N PRO A 68 -3.18 17.54 -1.36
CA PRO A 68 -3.89 16.41 -1.92
C PRO A 68 -3.88 15.21 -0.97
N ILE A 69 -4.98 14.45 -1.05
CA ILE A 69 -5.14 13.16 -0.40
C ILE A 69 -5.15 12.12 -1.52
N PHE A 70 -4.33 11.11 -1.40
CA PHE A 70 -4.11 10.12 -2.44
C PHE A 70 -4.73 8.78 -2.05
N ALA A 71 -5.64 8.25 -2.86
CA ALA A 71 -6.15 6.91 -2.65
C ALA A 71 -5.04 5.86 -2.85
N LEU A 72 -5.11 4.79 -2.07
CA LEU A 72 -4.12 3.72 -2.04
C LEU A 72 -4.83 2.37 -2.11
N HIS A 73 -4.53 1.60 -3.15
CA HIS A 73 -5.17 0.29 -3.33
C HIS A 73 -4.18 -0.78 -3.77
N ILE A 74 -4.44 -2.03 -3.37
CA ILE A 74 -3.81 -3.20 -3.99
C ILE A 74 -4.70 -3.63 -5.16
N HIS A 75 -4.09 -3.83 -6.32
CA HIS A 75 -4.74 -4.26 -7.55
C HIS A 75 -4.38 -5.70 -7.90
N GLU A 76 -5.25 -6.39 -8.66
CA GLU A 76 -5.07 -7.80 -9.03
C GLU A 76 -3.95 -8.05 -10.05
N GLY A 77 -3.62 -7.02 -10.84
CA GLY A 77 -2.62 -7.14 -11.89
C GLY A 77 -1.21 -7.34 -11.33
N GLN A 78 -0.37 -7.94 -12.14
CA GLN A 78 0.98 -8.35 -11.76
C GLN A 78 2.08 -7.43 -12.30
N SER A 79 1.72 -6.43 -13.10
CA SER A 79 2.71 -5.58 -13.75
C SER A 79 2.31 -4.12 -13.79
N CYS A 80 3.26 -3.26 -13.42
CA CYS A 80 3.18 -1.81 -13.50
C CYS A 80 3.38 -1.30 -14.94
N THR A 81 2.74 -1.93 -15.92
CA THR A 81 2.82 -1.61 -17.34
C THR A 81 1.44 -1.34 -17.93
N GLY A 82 1.42 -0.82 -19.15
CA GLY A 82 0.18 -0.55 -19.87
C GLY A 82 0.41 -0.15 -21.31
N SER A 83 -0.48 0.67 -21.85
CA SER A 83 -0.42 1.25 -23.17
C SER A 83 -0.15 2.76 -23.12
N ILE A 84 0.01 3.40 -24.27
CA ILE A 84 0.13 4.87 -24.36
C ILE A 84 -1.12 5.57 -23.82
N GLN A 85 -2.31 4.96 -23.98
CA GLN A 85 -3.58 5.52 -23.52
C GLN A 85 -3.82 5.30 -22.03
N ASP A 86 -3.37 4.18 -21.46
CA ASP A 86 -3.41 3.88 -20.03
C ASP A 86 -2.09 3.23 -19.61
N LEU A 87 -1.20 4.04 -19.06
CA LEU A 87 0.17 3.67 -18.70
C LEU A 87 0.24 2.52 -17.68
N LEU A 88 -0.83 2.31 -16.91
CA LEU A 88 -0.93 1.30 -15.87
C LEU A 88 -2.14 0.36 -16.08
N LYS A 89 -2.51 0.09 -17.34
CA LYS A 89 -3.65 -0.77 -17.68
C LYS A 89 -3.54 -2.18 -17.09
N ASN A 90 -2.33 -2.73 -17.06
CA ASN A 90 -2.10 -4.13 -16.67
C ASN A 90 -2.20 -4.37 -15.15
N VAL A 91 -2.35 -3.32 -14.33
CA VAL A 91 -2.63 -3.46 -12.90
C VAL A 91 -4.06 -3.94 -12.63
N LYS A 92 -4.97 -3.85 -13.62
CA LYS A 92 -6.38 -4.28 -13.54
C LYS A 92 -7.18 -3.52 -12.48
N MET A 93 -8.18 -4.21 -11.86
CA MET A 93 -9.06 -3.68 -10.81
C MET A 93 -8.48 -3.91 -9.42
N HIS A 94 -9.14 -3.38 -8.39
CA HIS A 94 -8.79 -3.62 -7.00
C HIS A 94 -8.79 -5.12 -6.69
N TYR A 95 -7.89 -5.55 -5.81
CA TYR A 95 -7.87 -6.92 -5.32
C TYR A 95 -9.13 -7.21 -4.49
N ASN A 96 -10.00 -8.06 -5.02
CA ASN A 96 -11.33 -8.31 -4.47
C ASN A 96 -11.72 -9.80 -4.57
N PRO A 97 -11.07 -10.69 -3.81
CA PRO A 97 -11.31 -12.13 -3.91
C PRO A 97 -12.70 -12.55 -3.41
N ALA A 98 -13.36 -11.73 -2.59
CA ALA A 98 -14.67 -12.02 -2.01
C ALA A 98 -15.85 -11.41 -2.79
N ASP A 99 -15.57 -10.74 -3.93
CA ASP A 99 -16.56 -10.06 -4.78
C ASP A 99 -17.45 -9.08 -3.98
N CYS A 100 -16.83 -8.31 -3.10
CA CYS A 100 -17.50 -7.27 -2.32
C CYS A 100 -17.67 -5.99 -3.14
N ASN A 101 -18.56 -5.10 -2.69
CA ASN A 101 -18.60 -3.73 -3.19
C ASN A 101 -17.49 -2.88 -2.55
N HIS A 102 -17.04 -1.85 -3.28
CA HIS A 102 -16.17 -0.82 -2.71
C HIS A 102 -16.91 -0.10 -1.55
N PRO A 103 -16.28 0.20 -0.39
CA PRO A 103 -14.86 0.10 -0.06
C PRO A 103 -14.48 -1.18 0.74
N TYR A 104 -15.14 -2.29 0.48
CA TYR A 104 -14.93 -3.55 1.21
C TYR A 104 -14.06 -4.55 0.45
N HIS A 105 -13.40 -4.13 -0.66
CA HIS A 105 -12.41 -4.98 -1.33
C HIS A 105 -11.24 -5.27 -0.38
N ALA A 106 -10.65 -6.43 -0.51
CA ALA A 106 -9.44 -6.75 0.27
C ALA A 106 -8.30 -5.76 0.00
N GLY A 107 -8.23 -5.23 -1.22
CA GLY A 107 -7.20 -4.28 -1.64
C GLY A 107 -7.45 -2.82 -1.25
N ASP A 108 -8.60 -2.45 -0.69
CA ASP A 108 -8.90 -1.06 -0.31
C ASP A 108 -8.16 -0.71 0.99
N LEU A 109 -7.23 0.23 0.90
CA LEU A 109 -6.40 0.70 2.03
C LEU A 109 -6.76 2.15 2.39
N PRO A 110 -6.45 2.60 3.62
CA PRO A 110 -6.58 4.01 3.96
C PRO A 110 -5.77 4.91 3.03
N PRO A 111 -6.24 6.13 2.73
CA PRO A 111 -5.56 7.05 1.84
C PRO A 111 -4.28 7.63 2.48
N ILE A 112 -3.39 8.12 1.64
CA ILE A 112 -2.18 8.83 2.04
C ILE A 112 -2.47 10.33 2.05
N PHE A 113 -2.24 11.01 3.17
CA PHE A 113 -2.27 12.46 3.25
C PHE A 113 -0.93 13.01 2.78
N GLY A 114 -0.96 13.86 1.75
CA GLY A 114 0.23 14.53 1.23
C GLY A 114 0.71 15.61 2.20
N CYS A 115 2.03 15.71 2.38
CA CYS A 115 2.68 16.72 3.18
C CYS A 115 3.91 17.22 2.42
N ASP A 116 3.77 18.32 1.71
CA ASP A 116 4.85 18.96 0.94
C ASP A 116 5.60 17.99 0.01
N GLY A 117 4.83 17.21 -0.75
CA GLY A 117 5.36 16.18 -1.66
C GLY A 117 5.77 14.87 -1.01
N TYR A 118 5.60 14.71 0.30
CA TYR A 118 5.81 13.48 1.04
C TYR A 118 4.49 12.83 1.43
N GLY A 119 4.49 11.52 1.60
CA GLY A 119 3.39 10.75 2.15
C GLY A 119 3.90 9.59 2.98
N PHE A 120 3.35 9.43 4.19
CA PHE A 120 3.68 8.34 5.08
C PHE A 120 2.42 7.76 5.68
N LEU A 121 2.27 6.44 5.61
CA LEU A 121 1.14 5.71 6.17
C LEU A 121 1.63 4.45 6.85
N VAL A 122 1.14 4.21 8.05
CA VAL A 122 1.21 2.89 8.69
C VAL A 122 -0.21 2.49 9.08
N THR A 123 -0.66 1.37 8.60
CA THR A 123 -1.99 0.84 8.87
C THR A 123 -1.95 -0.66 9.08
N MET A 124 -2.93 -1.20 9.76
CA MET A 124 -3.12 -2.63 9.95
C MET A 124 -4.42 -3.07 9.28
N THR A 125 -4.41 -4.24 8.65
CA THR A 125 -5.57 -4.84 8.00
C THR A 125 -5.55 -6.36 8.18
N ASP A 126 -6.72 -6.94 8.30
CA ASP A 126 -6.97 -8.39 8.30
C ASP A 126 -7.66 -8.87 7.00
N ARG A 127 -7.79 -7.98 6.01
CA ARG A 127 -8.52 -8.24 4.76
C ARG A 127 -7.78 -9.17 3.80
N PHE A 128 -6.48 -9.41 4.02
CA PHE A 128 -5.65 -10.34 3.24
C PHE A 128 -4.47 -10.85 4.08
N PHE A 129 -3.89 -11.96 3.65
CA PHE A 129 -2.57 -12.41 4.11
C PHE A 129 -1.48 -11.94 3.13
N VAL A 130 -0.24 -11.80 3.63
CA VAL A 130 0.87 -11.33 2.77
C VAL A 130 1.07 -12.23 1.55
N ASP A 131 0.91 -13.55 1.70
CA ASP A 131 1.09 -14.51 0.60
C ASP A 131 0.07 -14.33 -0.54
N GLU A 132 -1.13 -13.82 -0.24
CA GLU A 132 -2.19 -13.60 -1.23
C GLU A 132 -1.90 -12.41 -2.15
N ILE A 133 -1.09 -11.46 -1.68
CA ILE A 133 -0.78 -10.24 -2.43
C ILE A 133 0.57 -10.29 -3.14
N ILE A 134 1.37 -11.35 -2.94
CA ILE A 134 2.61 -11.55 -3.69
C ILE A 134 2.30 -11.63 -5.19
N GLY A 135 3.05 -10.89 -6.01
CA GLY A 135 2.84 -10.79 -7.45
C GLY A 135 1.71 -9.84 -7.87
N LYS A 136 1.00 -9.21 -6.94
CA LYS A 136 0.03 -8.15 -7.22
C LYS A 136 0.72 -6.77 -7.24
N THR A 137 -0.06 -5.73 -7.50
CA THR A 137 0.48 -4.36 -7.55
C THR A 137 -0.18 -3.47 -6.50
N ILE A 138 0.60 -2.55 -5.92
CA ILE A 138 0.08 -1.46 -5.09
C ILE A 138 0.08 -0.17 -5.90
N ILE A 139 -1.02 0.57 -5.86
CA ILE A 139 -1.28 1.75 -6.69
C ILE A 139 -1.56 2.95 -5.79
N ILE A 140 -0.95 4.08 -6.14
CA ILE A 140 -1.31 5.40 -5.63
C ILE A 140 -2.09 6.12 -6.73
N HIS A 141 -3.26 6.66 -6.38
CA HIS A 141 -4.12 7.44 -7.27
C HIS A 141 -4.01 8.94 -7.00
N SER A 142 -4.39 9.76 -7.98
CA SER A 142 -4.27 11.23 -7.91
C SER A 142 -5.34 11.89 -7.05
N GLY A 143 -6.45 11.22 -6.79
CA GLY A 143 -7.60 11.72 -6.04
C GLY A 143 -7.81 10.99 -4.73
N THR A 144 -8.70 11.55 -3.94
CA THR A 144 -9.18 10.96 -2.69
C THR A 144 -10.17 9.84 -3.01
N ASP A 145 -10.05 8.72 -2.31
CA ASP A 145 -11.10 7.71 -2.27
C ASP A 145 -12.32 8.27 -1.52
N ASP A 146 -13.49 8.29 -2.16
CA ASP A 146 -14.74 8.77 -1.54
C ASP A 146 -15.46 7.69 -0.73
N PHE A 147 -14.94 6.45 -0.73
CA PHE A 147 -15.45 5.27 -0.03
C PHE A 147 -16.88 4.85 -0.38
N THR A 148 -17.44 5.39 -1.44
CA THR A 148 -18.85 5.19 -1.81
C THR A 148 -19.07 4.88 -3.28
N SER A 149 -18.34 5.55 -4.19
CA SER A 149 -18.51 5.38 -5.63
C SER A 149 -17.98 4.03 -6.11
N GLN A 150 -18.81 3.31 -6.85
CA GLN A 150 -18.40 2.06 -7.47
C GLN A 150 -17.71 2.31 -8.81
N PRO A 151 -16.75 1.49 -9.21
CA PRO A 151 -16.15 0.35 -8.46
C PRO A 151 -14.92 0.72 -7.63
N SER A 152 -14.51 1.98 -7.54
CA SER A 152 -13.15 2.33 -7.06
C SER A 152 -13.05 3.66 -6.31
N GLY A 153 -14.18 4.15 -5.72
CA GLY A 153 -14.15 5.34 -4.87
C GLY A 153 -13.83 6.65 -5.60
N ASN A 154 -14.05 6.72 -6.92
CA ASN A 154 -13.75 7.90 -7.74
C ASN A 154 -12.29 8.41 -7.57
N SER A 155 -11.36 7.51 -7.32
CA SER A 155 -9.97 7.77 -6.90
C SER A 155 -9.09 8.49 -7.93
N GLY A 156 -9.58 8.69 -9.15
CA GLY A 156 -8.85 9.41 -10.19
C GLY A 156 -7.77 8.58 -10.89
N GLU A 157 -6.79 9.27 -11.47
CA GLU A 157 -5.72 8.66 -12.28
C GLU A 157 -4.74 7.87 -11.41
N LYS A 158 -4.22 6.75 -11.92
CA LYS A 158 -3.13 5.99 -11.32
C LYS A 158 -1.81 6.74 -11.53
N ILE A 159 -1.23 7.30 -10.49
CA ILE A 159 -0.02 8.13 -10.57
C ILE A 159 1.26 7.36 -10.29
N ALA A 160 1.20 6.30 -9.49
CA ALA A 160 2.36 5.47 -9.15
C ALA A 160 1.95 4.02 -8.90
N CYS A 161 2.90 3.12 -9.13
CA CYS A 161 2.72 1.69 -9.03
C CYS A 161 3.96 1.01 -8.45
N GLY A 162 3.74 -0.06 -7.67
CA GLY A 162 4.80 -0.96 -7.22
C GLY A 162 4.35 -2.41 -7.30
N GLU A 163 5.19 -3.28 -7.84
CA GLU A 163 4.96 -4.73 -7.88
C GLU A 163 5.37 -5.34 -6.53
N ILE A 164 4.47 -6.10 -5.92
CA ILE A 164 4.67 -6.66 -4.57
C ILE A 164 5.45 -7.97 -4.70
N GLY A 165 6.66 -7.98 -4.17
CA GLY A 165 7.55 -9.15 -4.18
C GLY A 165 7.89 -9.64 -2.78
N ILE A 166 8.19 -10.94 -2.68
CA ILE A 166 8.68 -11.54 -1.44
C ILE A 166 10.07 -11.00 -1.08
N VAL A 167 10.29 -10.71 0.20
CA VAL A 167 11.62 -10.36 0.70
C VAL A 167 12.30 -11.62 1.22
N PRO A 168 13.40 -12.08 0.60
CA PRO A 168 14.08 -13.29 1.06
C PRO A 168 14.47 -13.18 2.53
N GLN A 169 14.07 -14.14 3.34
CA GLN A 169 14.45 -14.20 4.75
C GLN A 169 15.88 -14.74 4.90
N PRO A 170 16.65 -14.29 5.90
CA PRO A 170 17.96 -14.88 6.17
C PRO A 170 17.80 -16.39 6.43
N ARG A 171 18.65 -17.20 5.83
CA ARG A 171 18.68 -18.63 6.15
C ARG A 171 19.08 -18.77 7.63
N THR A 172 18.21 -19.34 8.43
CA THR A 172 18.59 -19.81 9.77
C THR A 172 19.53 -20.99 9.59
N THR A 173 20.83 -20.74 9.63
CA THR A 173 21.82 -21.81 9.77
C THR A 173 21.69 -22.36 11.19
N ASN A 174 20.94 -23.45 11.33
CA ASN A 174 20.98 -24.24 12.55
C ASN A 174 22.36 -24.89 12.63
N TYR A 175 23.33 -24.23 13.26
CA TYR A 175 24.49 -24.92 13.76
C TYR A 175 24.03 -25.83 14.89
N ARG A 176 23.83 -27.13 14.57
CA ARG A 176 23.77 -28.14 15.61
C ARG A 176 25.20 -28.25 16.15
N ILE A 177 25.40 -27.78 17.39
CA ILE A 177 26.59 -28.08 18.20
C ILE A 177 26.41 -29.50 18.77
#